data_55f8dc2dbf81349c0371dd19ec5af29a
#
_entry.id   55f8dc2dbf81349c0371dd19ec5af29a
#
_cell.length_a   1.000
_cell.length_b   1.000
_cell.length_c   1.000
_cell.angle_alpha   90.00
_cell.angle_beta   90.00
_cell.angle_gamma   90.00
#
_symmetry.space_group_name_H-M   'P 1'
#
loop_
_entity.id
_entity.type
_entity.pdbx_description
1 polymer ?
#
loop_
_entity_poly.entity_id
_entity_poly.type
_entity_poly.pdbx_seq_one_letter_code
_entity_poly.pdbx_strand_id
1 'polypeptide(L)'
;FSGQKVESQISDKSILKSYAFGHSFKKNDSGKFVFSKNDDDILMHQAPELLFIERCIDWLKPGGRMGIVLPKGILDNVSYEAYREWIFDKCELLGVVTLHKDTFQPDTGVRTCILFLRKPKENEKLREDYNIFMAMSQRIGQDSKGNSVFVLDGNGNSTGVLNHDLNEIS
;
A
#
# COMPACT_ATOMS: atom_id res chain seq x y z
N PHE A 1 -6.19 9.37 -2.50
CA PHE A 1 -4.85 9.25 -1.92
C PHE A 1 -3.74 9.24 -2.97
N SER A 2 -3.95 8.86 -4.17
CA SER A 2 -2.87 8.57 -5.11
C SER A 2 -3.11 9.23 -6.46
N GLY A 3 -2.04 9.55 -7.16
CA GLY A 3 -2.09 10.33 -8.38
C GLY A 3 -2.18 11.83 -8.12
N GLN A 4 -1.89 12.25 -6.91
CA GLN A 4 -1.84 13.66 -6.56
C GLN A 4 -0.68 14.34 -7.29
N LYS A 5 -0.94 15.54 -7.79
CA LYS A 5 0.07 16.41 -8.40
C LYS A 5 1.19 16.72 -7.40
N VAL A 6 2.34 17.13 -7.87
CA VAL A 6 3.49 17.55 -7.03
C VAL A 6 3.09 18.54 -5.92
N GLU A 7 2.07 19.35 -6.17
CA GLU A 7 1.50 20.33 -5.22
C GLU A 7 0.86 19.72 -3.96
N SER A 8 0.59 18.42 -3.97
CA SER A 8 0.01 17.70 -2.82
C SER A 8 1.03 16.85 -2.04
N GLN A 9 2.30 16.93 -2.42
CA GLN A 9 3.37 16.29 -1.66
C GLN A 9 3.68 17.08 -0.39
N ILE A 10 4.12 16.37 0.64
CA ILE A 10 4.55 17.00 1.90
C ILE A 10 5.93 17.62 1.68
N SER A 11 6.02 18.94 1.86
CA SER A 11 7.26 19.72 1.75
C SER A 11 7.70 20.38 3.06
N ASP A 12 6.90 20.24 4.12
CA ASP A 12 7.25 20.75 5.45
C ASP A 12 8.39 19.92 6.05
N LYS A 13 9.56 20.55 6.17
CA LYS A 13 10.77 19.91 6.70
C LYS A 13 10.62 19.44 8.14
N SER A 14 9.80 20.09 8.95
CA SER A 14 9.55 19.68 10.34
C SER A 14 8.80 18.35 10.40
N ILE A 15 7.91 18.12 9.43
CA ILE A 15 7.22 16.84 9.26
C ILE A 15 8.19 15.80 8.71
N LEU A 16 8.85 16.09 7.57
CA LEU A 16 9.75 15.17 6.90
C LEU A 16 10.85 14.64 7.82
N LYS A 17 11.44 15.52 8.63
CA LYS A 17 12.48 15.18 9.62
C LYS A 17 12.06 14.07 10.58
N SER A 18 10.78 13.91 10.87
CA SER A 18 10.27 12.90 11.81
C SER A 18 10.11 11.50 11.23
N TYR A 19 10.42 11.31 9.93
CA TYR A 19 10.26 10.06 9.20
C TYR A 19 11.57 9.62 8.54
N ALA A 20 11.83 8.31 8.52
CA ALA A 20 12.91 7.76 7.72
C ALA A 20 12.69 8.04 6.23
N PHE A 21 11.45 7.90 5.76
CA PHE A 21 11.06 8.17 4.36
C PHE A 21 11.07 9.65 4.00
N GLY A 22 11.24 10.54 4.96
CA GLY A 22 11.48 11.96 4.73
C GLY A 22 12.93 12.31 4.40
N HIS A 23 13.84 11.34 4.42
CA HIS A 23 15.27 11.51 4.15
C HIS A 23 15.69 10.76 2.88
N SER A 24 16.83 11.18 2.31
CA SER A 24 17.47 10.44 1.23
C SER A 24 18.00 9.08 1.72
N PHE A 25 18.27 8.18 0.78
CA PHE A 25 18.81 6.85 1.08
C PHE A 25 19.95 6.50 0.14
N LYS A 26 20.79 5.56 0.56
CA LYS A 26 21.87 4.99 -0.24
C LYS A 26 22.04 3.51 0.08
N LYS A 27 22.66 2.75 -0.82
CA LYS A 27 23.07 1.37 -0.54
C LYS A 27 24.34 1.38 0.32
N ASN A 28 24.38 0.54 1.34
CA ASN A 28 25.58 0.27 2.13
C ASN A 28 26.46 -0.78 1.42
N ASP A 29 27.61 -1.14 2.02
CA ASP A 29 28.56 -2.11 1.48
C ASP A 29 27.98 -3.52 1.28
N SER A 30 26.91 -3.88 2.00
CA SER A 30 26.18 -5.13 1.83
C SER A 30 25.07 -5.05 0.78
N GLY A 31 24.93 -3.91 0.09
CA GLY A 31 23.92 -3.69 -0.94
C GLY A 31 22.53 -3.32 -0.41
N LYS A 32 22.36 -3.18 0.90
CA LYS A 32 21.11 -2.86 1.58
C LYS A 32 20.85 -1.35 1.56
N PHE A 33 19.58 -0.94 1.38
CA PHE A 33 19.21 0.47 1.46
C PHE A 33 19.20 0.95 2.90
N VAL A 34 19.80 2.11 3.12
CA VAL A 34 19.84 2.79 4.42
C VAL A 34 19.39 4.23 4.24
N PHE A 35 18.33 4.61 4.95
CA PHE A 35 17.85 5.99 4.99
C PHE A 35 18.75 6.83 5.90
N SER A 36 19.07 8.04 5.46
CA SER A 36 19.86 8.99 6.25
C SER A 36 19.09 9.41 7.51
N LYS A 37 19.85 9.85 8.51
CA LYS A 37 19.31 10.47 9.73
C LYS A 37 19.80 11.92 9.89
N ASN A 38 20.54 12.43 8.90
CA ASN A 38 21.07 13.79 8.93
C ASN A 38 20.04 14.79 8.45
N ASP A 39 19.96 15.92 9.10
CA ASP A 39 19.05 17.02 8.74
C ASP A 39 19.36 17.61 7.34
N ASP A 40 20.62 17.52 6.89
CA ASP A 40 21.03 17.98 5.55
C ASP A 40 20.52 17.07 4.42
N ASP A 41 20.12 15.84 4.76
CA ASP A 41 19.63 14.83 3.82
C ASP A 41 18.09 14.75 3.78
N ILE A 42 17.39 15.71 4.41
CA ILE A 42 15.93 15.80 4.34
C ILE A 42 15.52 16.13 2.91
N LEU A 43 14.57 15.36 2.39
CA LEU A 43 14.01 15.55 1.06
C LEU A 43 13.31 16.91 0.94
N MET A 44 13.25 17.46 -0.27
CA MET A 44 12.49 18.67 -0.54
C MET A 44 10.98 18.43 -0.44
N HIS A 45 10.55 17.23 -0.80
CA HIS A 45 9.16 16.80 -0.73
C HIS A 45 9.06 15.29 -0.73
N GLN A 46 7.97 14.74 -0.18
CA GLN A 46 7.67 13.31 -0.16
C GLN A 46 6.18 13.04 -0.36
N ALA A 47 5.87 11.91 -0.97
CA ALA A 47 4.50 11.46 -1.15
C ALA A 47 3.86 11.13 0.21
N PRO A 48 2.66 11.66 0.52
CA PRO A 48 2.02 11.44 1.82
C PRO A 48 1.74 9.97 2.11
N GLU A 49 1.46 9.15 1.11
CA GLU A 49 1.22 7.72 1.28
C GLU A 49 2.45 6.97 1.81
N LEU A 50 3.67 7.40 1.45
CA LEU A 50 4.91 6.82 1.99
C LEU A 50 5.10 7.16 3.46
N LEU A 51 4.89 8.42 3.83
CA LEU A 51 4.97 8.83 5.24
C LEU A 51 3.87 8.15 6.07
N PHE A 52 2.69 7.97 5.47
CA PHE A 52 1.56 7.35 6.15
C PHE A 52 1.79 5.87 6.46
N ILE A 53 2.35 5.08 5.51
CA ILE A 53 2.66 3.68 5.78
C ILE A 53 3.74 3.54 6.86
N GLU A 54 4.78 4.38 6.83
CA GLU A 54 5.80 4.40 7.90
C GLU A 54 5.14 4.67 9.25
N ARG A 55 4.29 5.69 9.36
CA ARG A 55 3.56 6.02 10.59
C ARG A 55 2.70 4.86 11.07
N CYS A 56 1.98 4.21 10.18
CA CYS A 56 1.13 3.05 10.53
C CYS A 56 1.96 1.89 11.08
N ILE A 57 3.12 1.61 10.48
CA ILE A 57 4.04 0.56 10.96
C ILE A 57 4.61 0.91 12.35
N ASP A 58 4.97 2.18 12.58
CA ASP A 58 5.50 2.61 13.86
C ASP A 58 4.47 2.47 14.99
N TRP A 59 3.21 2.81 14.72
CA TRP A 59 2.11 2.70 15.68
C TRP A 59 1.61 1.28 15.89
N LEU A 60 1.91 0.37 14.98
CA LEU A 60 1.50 -1.02 15.12
C LEU A 60 2.22 -1.67 16.29
N LYS A 61 1.45 -2.23 17.22
CA LYS A 61 1.99 -2.95 18.39
C LYS A 61 2.76 -4.21 17.94
N PRO A 62 3.75 -4.66 18.71
CA PRO A 62 4.39 -5.96 18.49
C PRO A 62 3.34 -7.08 18.38
N GLY A 63 3.45 -7.93 17.36
CA GLY A 63 2.47 -8.96 17.01
C GLY A 63 1.21 -8.44 16.30
N GLY A 64 1.05 -7.12 16.16
CA GLY A 64 -0.10 -6.50 15.50
C GLY A 64 -0.13 -6.76 14.00
N ARG A 65 -1.33 -6.70 13.43
CA ARG A 65 -1.60 -6.82 12.00
C ARG A 65 -2.29 -5.57 11.48
N MET A 66 -2.05 -5.24 10.23
CA MET A 66 -2.77 -4.17 9.54
C MET A 66 -3.07 -4.55 8.10
N GLY A 67 -4.19 -4.01 7.58
CA GLY A 67 -4.46 -3.92 6.15
C GLY A 67 -4.41 -2.45 5.75
N ILE A 68 -3.66 -2.12 4.71
CA ILE A 68 -3.52 -0.75 4.23
C ILE A 68 -3.72 -0.69 2.74
N VAL A 69 -4.56 0.27 2.29
CA VAL A 69 -4.77 0.53 0.86
C VAL A 69 -3.69 1.50 0.37
N LEU A 70 -2.97 1.08 -0.66
CA LEU A 70 -1.87 1.85 -1.24
C LEU A 70 -1.97 1.90 -2.77
N PRO A 71 -1.37 2.92 -3.42
CA PRO A 71 -1.16 2.88 -4.87
C PRO A 71 -0.37 1.64 -5.25
N LYS A 72 -0.84 0.92 -6.28
CA LYS A 72 -0.16 -0.29 -6.77
C LYS A 72 1.31 -0.03 -7.14
N GLY A 73 1.64 1.18 -7.62
CA GLY A 73 3.00 1.59 -7.95
C GLY A 73 4.00 1.41 -6.82
N ILE A 74 3.59 1.45 -5.56
CA ILE A 74 4.49 1.19 -4.42
C ILE A 74 5.06 -0.24 -4.48
N LEU A 75 4.30 -1.19 -5.01
CA LEU A 75 4.74 -2.59 -5.11
C LEU A 75 5.56 -2.90 -6.35
N ASP A 76 5.31 -2.24 -7.49
CA ASP A 76 5.88 -2.63 -8.78
C ASP A 76 6.86 -1.61 -9.38
N ASN A 77 6.87 -0.35 -8.92
CA ASN A 77 7.82 0.63 -9.41
C ASN A 77 9.20 0.47 -8.75
N VAL A 78 10.24 0.44 -9.59
CA VAL A 78 11.65 0.30 -9.13
C VAL A 78 12.06 1.44 -8.19
N SER A 79 11.58 2.66 -8.41
CA SER A 79 11.91 3.81 -7.56
C SER A 79 11.46 3.65 -6.10
N TYR A 80 10.56 2.70 -5.82
CA TYR A 80 10.10 2.40 -4.46
C TYR A 80 10.79 1.18 -3.83
N GLU A 81 11.85 0.64 -4.44
CA GLU A 81 12.58 -0.53 -3.94
C GLU A 81 13.08 -0.33 -2.49
N ALA A 82 13.71 0.81 -2.20
CA ALA A 82 14.23 1.11 -0.86
C ALA A 82 13.13 1.15 0.21
N TYR A 83 11.96 1.69 -0.13
CA TYR A 83 10.81 1.75 0.79
C TYR A 83 10.23 0.36 1.04
N ARG A 84 10.13 -0.49 0.01
CA ARG A 84 9.69 -1.89 0.17
C ARG A 84 10.65 -2.68 1.04
N GLU A 85 11.95 -2.56 0.82
CA GLU A 85 12.98 -3.23 1.64
C GLU A 85 12.83 -2.82 3.11
N TRP A 86 12.70 -1.53 3.39
CA TRP A 86 12.48 -1.03 4.76
C TRP A 86 11.21 -1.57 5.41
N ILE A 87 10.11 -1.65 4.65
CA ILE A 87 8.83 -2.19 5.13
C ILE A 87 8.98 -3.66 5.51
N PHE A 88 9.62 -4.45 4.64
CA PHE A 88 9.78 -5.89 4.84
C PHE A 88 10.89 -6.25 5.84
N ASP A 89 11.78 -5.33 6.15
CA ASP A 89 12.70 -5.44 7.29
C ASP A 89 11.99 -5.29 8.65
N LYS A 90 10.80 -4.70 8.68
CA LYS A 90 10.04 -4.42 9.91
C LYS A 90 8.79 -5.27 10.06
N CYS A 91 8.23 -5.74 8.96
CA CYS A 91 6.96 -6.45 8.94
C CYS A 91 6.99 -7.64 7.98
N GLU A 92 6.29 -8.70 8.35
CA GLU A 92 5.98 -9.81 7.44
C GLU A 92 4.84 -9.42 6.52
N LEU A 93 4.97 -9.73 5.24
CA LEU A 93 3.92 -9.58 4.25
C LEU A 93 2.98 -10.78 4.32
N LEU A 94 1.79 -10.61 4.87
CA LEU A 94 0.79 -11.69 4.97
C LEU A 94 0.02 -11.89 3.69
N GLY A 95 -0.23 -10.81 2.94
CA GLY A 95 -0.96 -10.90 1.69
C GLY A 95 -1.00 -9.60 0.92
N VAL A 96 -1.33 -9.73 -0.36
CA VAL A 96 -1.56 -8.64 -1.30
C VAL A 96 -2.85 -8.90 -2.06
N VAL A 97 -3.78 -7.95 -2.02
CA VAL A 97 -4.98 -7.96 -2.87
C VAL A 97 -4.91 -6.78 -3.81
N THR A 98 -4.74 -7.03 -5.10
CA THR A 98 -4.83 -5.98 -6.12
C THR A 98 -6.30 -5.68 -6.38
N LEU A 99 -6.69 -4.41 -6.23
CA LEU A 99 -8.05 -3.97 -6.46
C LEU A 99 -8.30 -3.66 -7.94
N HIS A 100 -9.56 -3.79 -8.36
CA HIS A 100 -9.97 -3.42 -9.71
C HIS A 100 -9.71 -1.91 -9.96
N LYS A 101 -9.40 -1.57 -11.20
CA LYS A 101 -9.07 -0.19 -11.59
C LYS A 101 -10.18 0.84 -11.29
N ASP A 102 -11.42 0.39 -11.26
CA ASP A 102 -12.59 1.22 -11.04
C ASP A 102 -13.07 1.25 -9.57
N THR A 103 -12.30 0.66 -8.63
CA THR A 103 -12.69 0.58 -7.22
C THR A 103 -12.97 1.95 -6.61
N PHE A 104 -12.24 2.97 -7.01
CA PHE A 104 -12.38 4.33 -6.48
C PHE A 104 -12.91 5.32 -7.53
N GLN A 105 -13.53 4.82 -8.59
CA GLN A 105 -14.25 5.66 -9.53
C GLN A 105 -15.59 6.13 -8.90
N PRO A 106 -16.08 7.32 -9.28
CA PRO A 106 -15.53 8.24 -10.29
C PRO A 106 -14.40 9.15 -9.80
N ASP A 107 -14.04 9.11 -8.52
CA ASP A 107 -13.11 10.09 -7.91
C ASP A 107 -11.67 9.95 -8.41
N THR A 108 -11.20 8.71 -8.61
CA THR A 108 -9.85 8.44 -9.11
C THR A 108 -9.75 7.13 -9.88
N GLY A 109 -8.97 7.15 -10.97
CA GLY A 109 -8.62 5.95 -11.75
C GLY A 109 -7.32 5.28 -11.34
N VAL A 110 -6.75 5.67 -10.20
CA VAL A 110 -5.50 5.08 -9.75
C VAL A 110 -5.72 3.64 -9.30
N ARG A 111 -4.93 2.73 -9.86
CA ARG A 111 -4.92 1.34 -9.42
C ARG A 111 -4.31 1.24 -8.03
N THR A 112 -5.01 0.55 -7.14
CA THR A 112 -4.62 0.37 -5.75
C THR A 112 -4.49 -1.12 -5.41
N CYS A 113 -3.85 -1.39 -4.29
CA CYS A 113 -3.79 -2.71 -3.68
C CYS A 113 -3.99 -2.59 -2.17
N ILE A 114 -4.38 -3.67 -1.55
CA ILE A 114 -4.37 -3.82 -0.09
C ILE A 114 -3.14 -4.63 0.28
N LEU A 115 -2.33 -4.07 1.16
CA LEU A 115 -1.20 -4.76 1.78
C LEU A 115 -1.60 -5.22 3.17
N PHE A 116 -1.45 -6.52 3.44
CA PHE A 116 -1.64 -7.09 4.76
C PHE A 116 -0.28 -7.38 5.38
N LEU A 117 0.01 -6.70 6.48
CA LEU A 117 1.29 -6.76 7.17
C LEU A 117 1.12 -7.24 8.61
N ARG A 118 2.14 -7.90 9.15
CA ARG A 118 2.25 -8.25 10.56
C ARG A 118 3.59 -7.75 11.12
N LYS A 119 3.56 -7.00 12.19
CA LYS A 119 4.76 -6.67 12.95
C LYS A 119 5.14 -7.86 13.83
N PRO A 120 6.41 -8.32 13.87
CA PRO A 120 6.82 -9.39 14.77
C PRO A 120 6.55 -9.02 16.24
N LYS A 121 6.39 -10.03 17.09
CA LYS A 121 6.37 -9.81 18.55
C LYS A 121 7.74 -9.36 19.05
N GLU A 122 7.80 -8.88 20.28
CA GLU A 122 9.08 -8.62 20.93
C GLU A 122 9.95 -9.90 20.93
N ASN A 123 11.22 -9.74 20.51
CA ASN A 123 12.19 -10.83 20.38
C ASN A 123 11.84 -11.92 19.33
N GLU A 124 10.81 -11.75 18.54
CA GLU A 124 10.49 -12.62 17.40
C GLU A 124 11.28 -12.14 16.16
N LYS A 125 11.97 -13.07 15.50
CA LYS A 125 12.58 -12.79 14.18
C LYS A 125 11.52 -12.82 13.09
N LEU A 126 11.73 -12.05 12.03
CA LEU A 126 10.97 -12.17 10.80
C LEU A 126 11.15 -13.59 10.24
N ARG A 127 10.06 -14.16 9.75
CA ARG A 127 10.11 -15.47 9.09
C ARG A 127 10.75 -15.32 7.72
N GLU A 128 11.62 -16.25 7.36
CA GLU A 128 12.32 -16.25 6.07
C GLU A 128 11.56 -17.03 4.99
N ASP A 129 10.79 -18.05 5.40
CA ASP A 129 10.01 -18.90 4.51
C ASP A 129 8.59 -19.04 5.02
N TYR A 130 7.62 -18.49 4.28
CA TYR A 130 6.20 -18.55 4.58
C TYR A 130 5.35 -18.23 3.35
N ASN A 131 4.13 -18.74 3.34
CA ASN A 131 3.19 -18.47 2.27
C ASN A 131 2.62 -17.03 2.39
N ILE A 132 2.53 -16.36 1.24
CA ILE A 132 1.90 -15.04 1.10
C ILE A 132 0.60 -15.24 0.34
N PHE A 133 -0.51 -14.73 0.88
CA PHE A 133 -1.78 -14.72 0.17
C PHE A 133 -1.75 -13.67 -0.95
N MET A 134 -2.09 -14.08 -2.17
CA MET A 134 -2.16 -13.16 -3.31
C MET A 134 -3.47 -13.33 -4.05
N ALA A 135 -4.18 -12.21 -4.25
CA ALA A 135 -5.43 -12.19 -4.99
C ALA A 135 -5.55 -10.92 -5.84
N MET A 136 -6.45 -10.99 -6.83
CA MET A 136 -6.80 -9.86 -7.69
C MET A 136 -8.32 -9.80 -7.81
N SER A 137 -8.92 -8.69 -7.37
CA SER A 137 -10.33 -8.41 -7.59
C SER A 137 -10.55 -8.00 -9.04
N GLN A 138 -11.45 -8.70 -9.71
CA GLN A 138 -11.84 -8.45 -11.10
C GLN A 138 -13.22 -7.81 -11.21
N ARG A 139 -14.05 -7.92 -10.18
CA ARG A 139 -15.43 -7.42 -10.13
C ARG A 139 -15.70 -6.74 -8.80
N ILE A 140 -16.19 -5.53 -8.84
CA ILE A 140 -16.40 -4.70 -7.63
C ILE A 140 -17.85 -4.25 -7.43
N GLY A 141 -18.76 -4.67 -8.30
CA GLY A 141 -20.17 -4.31 -8.23
C GLY A 141 -20.47 -2.89 -8.69
N GLN A 142 -19.55 -2.22 -9.37
CA GLN A 142 -19.76 -0.90 -9.96
C GLN A 142 -19.02 -0.74 -11.29
N ASP A 143 -19.49 0.21 -12.10
CA ASP A 143 -18.84 0.63 -13.36
C ASP A 143 -17.85 1.79 -13.13
N SER A 144 -17.21 2.26 -14.22
CA SER A 144 -16.28 3.39 -14.20
C SER A 144 -16.92 4.75 -13.88
N LYS A 145 -18.25 4.83 -13.82
CA LYS A 145 -19.00 6.03 -13.44
C LYS A 145 -19.53 5.96 -12.01
N GLY A 146 -19.24 4.85 -11.29
CA GLY A 146 -19.72 4.61 -9.94
C GLY A 146 -21.15 4.05 -9.85
N ASN A 147 -21.76 3.66 -10.99
CA ASN A 147 -23.09 3.06 -10.97
C ASN A 147 -23.00 1.59 -10.55
N SER A 148 -23.98 1.12 -9.77
CA SER A 148 -24.06 -0.28 -9.37
C SER A 148 -24.22 -1.23 -10.56
N VAL A 149 -23.43 -2.29 -10.57
CA VAL A 149 -23.50 -3.39 -11.55
C VAL A 149 -23.98 -4.63 -10.82
N PHE A 150 -25.08 -5.22 -11.29
CA PHE A 150 -25.72 -6.37 -10.69
C PHE A 150 -25.49 -7.63 -11.52
N VAL A 151 -25.56 -8.78 -10.85
CA VAL A 151 -25.64 -10.08 -11.54
C VAL A 151 -26.93 -10.15 -12.32
N LEU A 152 -26.85 -10.66 -13.55
CA LEU A 152 -28.03 -10.87 -14.40
C LEU A 152 -28.51 -12.33 -14.29
N ASP A 153 -29.84 -12.53 -14.37
CA ASP A 153 -30.44 -13.85 -14.50
C ASP A 153 -30.29 -14.40 -15.93
N GLY A 154 -30.76 -15.62 -16.17
CA GLY A 154 -30.72 -16.27 -17.48
C GLY A 154 -31.53 -15.55 -18.58
N ASN A 155 -32.38 -14.59 -18.22
CA ASN A 155 -33.18 -13.77 -19.14
C ASN A 155 -32.60 -12.37 -19.33
N GLY A 156 -31.47 -12.06 -18.66
CA GLY A 156 -30.82 -10.75 -18.74
C GLY A 156 -31.38 -9.70 -17.78
N ASN A 157 -32.24 -10.06 -16.83
CA ASN A 157 -32.79 -9.14 -15.84
C ASN A 157 -31.84 -9.04 -14.62
N SER A 158 -31.83 -7.88 -13.98
CA SER A 158 -31.07 -7.67 -12.74
C SER A 158 -31.63 -8.55 -11.61
N THR A 159 -30.73 -9.28 -10.94
CA THR A 159 -31.08 -10.07 -9.74
C THR A 159 -31.10 -9.23 -8.46
N GLY A 160 -30.67 -7.96 -8.50
CA GLY A 160 -30.47 -7.13 -7.31
C GLY A 160 -29.23 -7.48 -6.50
N VAL A 161 -28.47 -8.51 -6.87
CA VAL A 161 -27.20 -8.89 -6.24
C VAL A 161 -26.04 -8.17 -6.92
N LEU A 162 -25.20 -7.46 -6.17
CA LEU A 162 -24.03 -6.79 -6.72
C LEU A 162 -23.05 -7.78 -7.32
N ASN A 163 -22.57 -7.48 -8.52
CA ASN A 163 -21.61 -8.31 -9.25
C ASN A 163 -20.18 -8.03 -8.75
N HIS A 164 -19.79 -8.60 -7.62
CA HIS A 164 -18.44 -8.49 -7.06
C HIS A 164 -17.87 -9.87 -6.73
N ASP A 165 -16.55 -9.95 -6.57
CA ASP A 165 -15.80 -11.18 -6.26
C ASP A 165 -15.20 -11.20 -4.84
N LEU A 166 -15.63 -10.31 -3.95
CA LEU A 166 -15.08 -10.20 -2.59
C LEU A 166 -15.24 -11.50 -1.79
N ASN A 167 -16.36 -12.21 -1.98
CA ASN A 167 -16.63 -13.48 -1.31
C ASN A 167 -15.78 -14.64 -1.85
N GLU A 168 -15.19 -14.48 -3.04
CA GLU A 168 -14.30 -15.47 -3.66
C GLU A 168 -12.85 -15.28 -3.22
N ILE A 169 -12.53 -14.08 -2.71
CA ILE A 169 -11.19 -13.65 -2.29
C ILE A 169 -10.98 -13.83 -0.78
N SER A 170 -12.07 -13.94 -0.01
CA SER A 170 -12.04 -14.03 1.46
C SER A 170 -11.64 -15.40 1.99
#